data_f073654d9ca5868a238c501894b679d0
#
_entry.id   f073654d9ca5868a238c501894b679d0
#
_cell.length_a   1.000
_cell.length_b   1.000
_cell.length_c   1.000
_cell.angle_alpha   90.00
_cell.angle_beta   90.00
_cell.angle_gamma   90.00
#
_symmetry.space_group_name_H-M   'P 1'
#
loop_
_entity.id
_entity.type
_entity.pdbx_description
1 polymer ?
#
loop_
_entity_poly.entity_id
_entity_poly.type
_entity_poly.pdbx_seq_one_letter_code
_entity_poly.pdbx_strand_id
1 'polypeptide(L)'
;MPWRPPHQRYVVLTPKEVLAFCRENDVKAVDLRFMDFIGQWAHTTVPVSKLTEATFADGVGFDGSSMRGWQRVDESDMLLIPQTENCFLDPFNKLPTLNLICNIVDPITHEDYSRDPRFIARKAVNFLSSTGVADAAYFLSLIHI
;
A
#
# COMPACT_ATOMS: atom_id res chain seq x y z
N MET A 1 15.79 15.32 16.45
CA MET A 1 16.00 14.73 15.14
C MET A 1 15.98 15.87 14.12
N PRO A 2 17.02 16.11 13.31
CA PRO A 2 17.02 17.19 12.34
C PRO A 2 15.96 16.91 11.26
N TRP A 3 15.13 17.93 11.00
CA TRP A 3 14.20 17.93 9.89
C TRP A 3 14.95 17.63 8.58
N ARG A 4 14.51 16.62 7.80
CA ARG A 4 15.04 16.32 6.49
C ARG A 4 14.11 16.87 5.42
N PRO A 5 14.64 17.59 4.42
CA PRO A 5 13.81 18.21 3.39
C PRO A 5 13.12 17.16 2.50
N PRO A 6 11.95 17.50 1.91
CA PRO A 6 11.08 16.57 1.17
C PRO A 6 11.64 16.04 -0.16
N HIS A 7 12.92 16.26 -0.47
CA HIS A 7 13.56 15.77 -1.70
C HIS A 7 14.34 14.47 -1.51
N GLN A 8 14.14 13.77 -0.41
CA GLN A 8 14.71 12.44 -0.28
C GLN A 8 14.00 11.56 -1.29
N ARG A 9 14.72 11.23 -2.40
CA ARG A 9 14.29 10.24 -3.39
C ARG A 9 13.70 9.05 -2.65
N TYR A 10 12.45 8.71 -2.95
CA TYR A 10 11.89 7.47 -2.49
C TYR A 10 12.84 6.37 -2.93
N VAL A 11 13.56 5.80 -2.01
CA VAL A 11 14.40 4.63 -2.30
C VAL A 11 13.41 3.51 -2.48
N VAL A 12 13.27 3.06 -3.71
CA VAL A 12 12.51 1.84 -3.99
C VAL A 12 13.29 0.70 -3.39
N LEU A 13 12.82 0.19 -2.26
CA LEU A 13 13.44 -0.93 -1.58
C LEU A 13 13.04 -2.23 -2.27
N THR A 14 13.91 -3.21 -2.24
CA THR A 14 13.54 -4.60 -2.55
C THR A 14 12.87 -5.24 -1.33
N PRO A 15 12.08 -6.32 -1.48
CA PRO A 15 11.55 -7.06 -0.34
C PRO A 15 12.60 -7.46 0.70
N LYS A 16 13.81 -7.84 0.25
CA LYS A 16 14.94 -8.17 1.14
C LYS A 16 15.40 -6.97 1.97
N GLU A 17 15.48 -5.80 1.35
CA GLU A 17 15.86 -4.57 2.05
C GLU A 17 14.78 -4.14 3.05
N VAL A 18 13.49 -4.31 2.74
CA VAL A 18 12.41 -4.07 3.71
C VAL A 18 12.54 -5.01 4.90
N LEU A 19 12.83 -6.30 4.68
CA LEU A 19 13.04 -7.26 5.77
C LEU A 19 14.30 -6.93 6.59
N ALA A 20 15.37 -6.44 5.96
CA ALA A 20 16.56 -5.96 6.65
C ALA A 20 16.22 -4.73 7.51
N PHE A 21 15.52 -3.76 6.94
CA PHE A 21 15.03 -2.57 7.64
C PHE A 21 14.19 -2.92 8.88
N CYS A 22 13.31 -3.93 8.77
CA CYS A 22 12.53 -4.41 9.91
C CYS A 22 13.42 -4.91 11.05
N ARG A 23 14.47 -5.65 10.72
CA ARG A 23 15.42 -6.18 11.74
C ARG A 23 16.23 -5.06 12.40
N GLU A 24 16.75 -4.13 11.60
CA GLU A 24 17.56 -3.01 12.07
C GLU A 24 16.79 -2.05 12.99
N ASN A 25 15.49 -1.92 12.78
CA ASN A 25 14.62 -1.02 13.54
C ASN A 25 13.76 -1.75 14.60
N ASP A 26 14.06 -3.02 14.88
CA ASP A 26 13.34 -3.84 15.88
C ASP A 26 11.81 -3.83 15.69
N VAL A 27 11.35 -3.84 14.42
CA VAL A 27 9.93 -3.83 14.07
C VAL A 27 9.24 -5.05 14.65
N LYS A 28 8.09 -4.85 15.27
CA LYS A 28 7.27 -5.91 15.89
C LYS A 28 6.01 -6.23 15.12
N ALA A 29 5.44 -5.23 14.45
CA ALA A 29 4.21 -5.33 13.70
C ALA A 29 4.35 -4.70 12.32
N VAL A 30 3.57 -5.19 11.38
CA VAL A 30 3.44 -4.63 10.03
C VAL A 30 1.99 -4.28 9.79
N ASP A 31 1.76 -3.05 9.39
CA ASP A 31 0.44 -2.50 9.09
C ASP A 31 0.27 -2.39 7.58
N LEU A 32 -0.56 -3.28 7.04
CA LEU A 32 -0.88 -3.35 5.61
C LEU A 32 -2.03 -2.40 5.34
N ARG A 33 -1.75 -1.28 4.68
CA ARG A 33 -2.71 -0.20 4.46
C ARG A 33 -3.22 -0.18 3.03
N PHE A 34 -4.49 0.08 2.89
CA PHE A 34 -5.16 0.25 1.61
C PHE A 34 -6.30 1.27 1.75
N MET A 35 -6.96 1.61 0.66
CA MET A 35 -7.91 2.72 0.63
C MET A 35 -9.23 2.29 0.01
N ASP A 36 -10.36 2.72 0.58
CA ASP A 36 -11.67 2.55 -0.01
C ASP A 36 -12.03 3.64 -1.02
N PHE A 37 -13.22 3.56 -1.62
CA PHE A 37 -13.71 4.52 -2.62
C PHE A 37 -13.86 5.95 -2.13
N ILE A 38 -14.15 6.14 -0.86
CA ILE A 38 -14.34 7.47 -0.27
C ILE A 38 -13.03 8.07 0.24
N GLY A 39 -11.91 7.37 0.02
CA GLY A 39 -10.58 7.81 0.44
C GLY A 39 -10.26 7.53 1.91
N GLN A 40 -11.04 6.67 2.56
CA GLN A 40 -10.75 6.24 3.92
C GLN A 40 -9.68 5.16 3.91
N TRP A 41 -8.64 5.34 4.74
CA TRP A 41 -7.63 4.33 4.97
C TRP A 41 -8.18 3.19 5.82
N ALA A 42 -8.09 1.99 5.26
CA ALA A 42 -8.28 0.73 5.96
C ALA A 42 -6.93 0.05 6.16
N HIS A 43 -6.84 -0.86 7.12
CA HIS A 43 -5.61 -1.59 7.38
C HIS A 43 -5.85 -2.95 8.02
N THR A 44 -4.87 -3.82 7.88
CA THR A 44 -4.74 -5.08 8.62
C THR A 44 -3.34 -5.14 9.22
N THR A 45 -3.25 -5.39 10.51
CA THR A 45 -1.98 -5.50 11.21
C THR A 45 -1.59 -6.96 11.41
N VAL A 46 -0.38 -7.30 11.01
CA VAL A 46 0.19 -8.64 11.19
C VAL A 46 1.50 -8.57 11.97
N PRO A 47 1.89 -9.61 12.73
CA PRO A 47 3.19 -9.63 13.37
C PRO A 47 4.30 -9.69 12.30
N VAL A 48 5.45 -9.04 12.58
CA VAL A 48 6.59 -8.99 11.63
C VAL A 48 7.06 -10.36 11.20
N SER A 49 6.89 -11.39 12.03
CA SER A 49 7.24 -12.77 11.71
C SER A 49 6.45 -13.38 10.55
N LYS A 50 5.33 -12.77 10.18
CA LYS A 50 4.53 -13.16 9.00
C LYS A 50 4.96 -12.46 7.71
N LEU A 51 5.78 -11.41 7.81
CA LEU A 51 6.31 -10.73 6.65
C LEU A 51 7.51 -11.49 6.10
N THR A 52 7.39 -12.03 4.92
CA THR A 52 8.45 -12.77 4.19
C THR A 52 8.60 -12.20 2.78
N GLU A 53 9.62 -12.62 2.04
CA GLU A 53 9.73 -12.23 0.62
C GLU A 53 8.52 -12.70 -0.19
N ALA A 54 8.00 -13.89 0.11
CA ALA A 54 6.80 -14.43 -0.54
C ALA A 54 5.56 -13.55 -0.29
N THR A 55 5.46 -12.87 0.86
CA THR A 55 4.35 -11.97 1.16
C THR A 55 4.22 -10.83 0.14
N PHE A 56 5.33 -10.38 -0.44
CA PHE A 56 5.31 -9.33 -1.47
C PHE A 56 4.88 -9.83 -2.85
N ALA A 57 5.01 -11.13 -3.11
CA ALA A 57 4.58 -11.76 -4.36
C ALA A 57 3.17 -12.35 -4.24
N ASP A 58 2.91 -13.10 -3.18
CA ASP A 58 1.68 -13.87 -3.00
C ASP A 58 0.57 -13.07 -2.30
N GLY A 59 0.95 -11.99 -1.60
CA GLY A 59 0.02 -11.15 -0.87
C GLY A 59 -0.46 -11.72 0.47
N VAL A 60 -1.37 -10.98 1.09
CA VAL A 60 -2.07 -11.34 2.34
C VAL A 60 -3.56 -11.30 2.09
N GLY A 61 -4.24 -12.40 2.36
CA GLY A 61 -5.69 -12.50 2.20
C GLY A 61 -6.45 -11.59 3.17
N PHE A 62 -7.52 -11.00 2.68
CA PHE A 62 -8.48 -10.27 3.50
C PHE A 62 -9.89 -10.37 2.92
N ASP A 63 -10.89 -10.12 3.75
CA ASP A 63 -12.30 -10.14 3.37
C ASP A 63 -12.72 -8.79 2.76
N GLY A 64 -12.86 -8.76 1.43
CA GLY A 64 -13.29 -7.57 0.70
C GLY A 64 -14.74 -7.17 0.93
N SER A 65 -15.59 -8.06 1.48
CA SER A 65 -16.97 -7.71 1.85
C SER A 65 -17.03 -6.77 3.06
N SER A 66 -15.96 -6.72 3.86
CA SER A 66 -15.79 -5.75 4.93
C SER A 66 -15.66 -4.31 4.42
N MET A 67 -15.35 -4.14 3.12
CA MET A 67 -15.20 -2.85 2.48
C MET A 67 -16.49 -2.45 1.75
N ARG A 68 -17.02 -1.31 2.14
CA ARG A 68 -18.30 -0.84 1.60
C ARG A 68 -18.27 -0.69 0.08
N GLY A 69 -19.15 -1.44 -0.59
CA GLY A 69 -19.34 -1.37 -2.04
C GLY A 69 -18.30 -2.14 -2.87
N TRP A 70 -17.43 -2.93 -2.23
CA TRP A 70 -16.43 -3.72 -2.95
C TRP A 70 -16.95 -5.05 -3.41
N GLN A 71 -17.08 -6.02 -2.51
CA GLN A 71 -17.46 -7.37 -2.85
C GLN A 71 -18.72 -7.83 -2.10
N ARG A 72 -19.35 -8.87 -2.63
CA ARG A 72 -20.41 -9.60 -1.94
C ARG A 72 -19.78 -10.62 -0.98
N VAL A 73 -20.54 -11.05 0.00
CA VAL A 73 -20.08 -12.00 1.02
C VAL A 73 -19.70 -13.36 0.41
N ASP A 74 -20.35 -13.74 -0.68
CA ASP A 74 -20.14 -15.00 -1.39
C ASP A 74 -18.90 -15.00 -2.33
N GLU A 75 -18.30 -13.82 -2.59
CA GLU A 75 -17.11 -13.65 -3.45
C GLU A 75 -16.15 -12.64 -2.79
N SER A 76 -15.89 -12.80 -1.50
CA SER A 76 -15.27 -11.76 -0.69
C SER A 76 -13.76 -11.82 -0.60
N ASP A 77 -13.16 -12.94 -0.92
CA ASP A 77 -11.72 -13.14 -0.76
C ASP A 77 -10.93 -12.26 -1.73
N MET A 78 -9.98 -11.50 -1.20
CA MET A 78 -9.09 -10.61 -1.92
C MET A 78 -7.67 -10.68 -1.35
N LEU A 79 -6.68 -10.23 -2.12
CA LEU A 79 -5.29 -10.17 -1.69
C LEU A 79 -4.78 -8.73 -1.59
N LEU A 80 -4.09 -8.44 -0.50
CA LEU A 80 -3.28 -7.24 -0.32
C LEU A 80 -1.84 -7.54 -0.77
N ILE A 81 -1.37 -6.88 -1.81
CA ILE A 81 0.01 -7.00 -2.29
C ILE A 81 0.82 -5.80 -1.78
N PRO A 82 1.69 -6.00 -0.76
CA PRO A 82 2.46 -4.90 -0.18
C PRO A 82 3.42 -4.30 -1.20
N GLN A 83 3.51 -2.97 -1.21
CA GLN A 83 4.43 -2.23 -2.08
C GLN A 83 5.62 -1.73 -1.26
N THR A 84 6.82 -1.88 -1.81
CA THR A 84 8.06 -1.51 -1.12
C THR A 84 8.40 -0.02 -1.26
N GLU A 85 7.76 0.68 -2.19
CA GLU A 85 8.10 2.05 -2.58
C GLU A 85 7.79 3.10 -1.51
N ASN A 86 6.81 2.80 -0.65
CA ASN A 86 6.31 3.75 0.34
C ASN A 86 6.22 3.12 1.74
N CYS A 87 7.29 2.45 2.16
CA CYS A 87 7.36 1.89 3.52
C CYS A 87 7.93 2.91 4.50
N PHE A 88 7.36 2.98 5.70
CA PHE A 88 7.85 3.86 6.76
C PHE A 88 7.45 3.32 8.15
N LEU A 89 8.26 3.67 9.16
CA LEU A 89 7.90 3.41 10.55
C LEU A 89 6.82 4.37 10.99
N ASP A 90 5.80 3.85 11.66
CA ASP A 90 4.73 4.67 12.22
C ASP A 90 5.27 5.49 13.41
N PRO A 91 5.28 6.84 13.31
CA PRO A 91 5.82 7.67 14.36
C PRO A 91 4.89 7.81 15.58
N PHE A 92 3.64 7.35 15.48
CA PHE A 92 2.63 7.51 16.52
C PHE A 92 2.39 6.24 17.33
N ASN A 93 2.79 5.08 16.80
CA ASN A 93 2.65 3.82 17.50
C ASN A 93 3.76 3.64 18.55
N LYS A 94 3.37 3.19 19.77
CA LYS A 94 4.34 2.81 20.81
C LYS A 94 5.11 1.54 20.44
N LEU A 95 4.43 0.60 19.78
CA LEU A 95 5.05 -0.59 19.24
C LEU A 95 5.70 -0.25 17.89
N PRO A 96 6.99 -0.54 17.67
CA PRO A 96 7.62 -0.31 16.38
C PRO A 96 6.87 -1.04 15.26
N THR A 97 6.15 -0.26 14.45
CA THR A 97 5.26 -0.75 13.41
C THR A 97 5.70 -0.22 12.06
N LEU A 98 5.90 -1.13 11.09
CA LEU A 98 6.14 -0.77 9.70
C LEU A 98 4.81 -0.61 8.98
N ASN A 99 4.64 0.51 8.28
CA ASN A 99 3.52 0.72 7.37
C ASN A 99 3.93 0.34 5.94
N LEU A 100 3.12 -0.49 5.30
CA LEU A 100 3.22 -0.85 3.89
C LEU A 100 1.90 -0.52 3.20
N ILE A 101 1.95 0.26 2.12
CA ILE A 101 0.78 0.52 1.30
C ILE A 101 0.61 -0.62 0.32
N CYS A 102 -0.60 -1.17 0.20
CA CYS A 102 -0.90 -2.34 -0.61
C CYS A 102 -1.69 -1.97 -1.86
N ASN A 103 -1.46 -2.72 -2.92
CA ASN A 103 -2.39 -2.86 -4.04
C ASN A 103 -3.34 -4.03 -3.75
N ILE A 104 -4.48 -4.05 -4.42
CA ILE A 104 -5.49 -5.08 -4.22
C ILE A 104 -5.65 -5.85 -5.51
N VAL A 105 -5.62 -7.18 -5.39
CA VAL A 105 -5.76 -8.08 -6.52
C VAL A 105 -6.78 -9.19 -6.24
N ASP A 106 -7.33 -9.73 -7.30
CA ASP A 106 -8.16 -10.92 -7.26
C ASP A 106 -7.32 -12.16 -6.93
N PRO A 107 -7.74 -13.02 -5.98
CA PRO A 107 -6.94 -14.17 -5.56
C PRO A 107 -6.85 -15.30 -6.59
N ILE A 108 -7.74 -15.32 -7.58
CA ILE A 108 -7.82 -16.38 -8.61
C ILE A 108 -7.07 -15.94 -9.87
N THR A 109 -7.36 -14.74 -10.36
CA THR A 109 -6.78 -14.24 -11.61
C THR A 109 -5.46 -13.49 -11.40
N HIS A 110 -5.17 -13.05 -10.17
CA HIS A 110 -4.08 -12.15 -9.83
C HIS A 110 -4.10 -10.83 -10.60
N GLU A 111 -5.24 -10.46 -11.14
CA GLU A 111 -5.44 -9.18 -11.79
C GLU A 111 -5.71 -8.07 -10.75
N ASP A 112 -5.29 -6.85 -11.08
CA ASP A 112 -5.59 -5.68 -10.26
C ASP A 112 -7.10 -5.50 -10.08
N TYR A 113 -7.54 -5.28 -8.84
CA TYR A 113 -8.95 -5.07 -8.55
C TYR A 113 -9.44 -3.76 -9.16
N SER A 114 -10.46 -3.85 -10.02
CA SER A 114 -10.94 -2.71 -10.82
C SER A 114 -11.49 -1.54 -9.99
N ARG A 115 -11.90 -1.80 -8.75
CA ARG A 115 -12.43 -0.80 -7.81
C ARG A 115 -11.40 -0.32 -6.79
N ASP A 116 -10.15 -0.77 -6.86
CA ASP A 116 -9.06 -0.20 -6.06
C ASP A 116 -8.74 1.22 -6.53
N PRO A 117 -8.90 2.26 -5.68
CA PRO A 117 -8.57 3.64 -6.05
C PRO A 117 -7.13 3.81 -6.52
N ARG A 118 -6.19 3.04 -5.98
CA ARG A 118 -4.78 3.06 -6.41
C ARG A 118 -4.62 2.52 -7.82
N PHE A 119 -5.34 1.47 -8.17
CA PHE A 119 -5.34 0.94 -9.55
C PHE A 119 -5.91 1.96 -10.52
N ILE A 120 -7.03 2.63 -10.16
CA ILE A 120 -7.62 3.68 -10.99
C ILE A 120 -6.63 4.82 -11.21
N ALA A 121 -5.95 5.26 -10.15
CA ALA A 121 -4.92 6.31 -10.24
C ALA A 121 -3.74 5.89 -11.12
N ARG A 122 -3.24 4.65 -10.99
CA ARG A 122 -2.17 4.11 -11.87
C ARG A 122 -2.60 4.08 -13.33
N LYS A 123 -3.84 3.66 -13.62
CA LYS A 123 -4.39 3.70 -14.99
C LYS A 123 -4.38 5.11 -15.56
N ALA A 124 -4.81 6.09 -14.77
CA ALA A 124 -4.83 7.48 -15.19
C ALA A 124 -3.43 8.03 -15.48
N VAL A 125 -2.46 7.75 -14.62
CA VAL A 125 -1.05 8.15 -14.82
C VAL A 125 -0.46 7.48 -16.06
N ASN A 126 -0.69 6.18 -16.24
CA ASN A 126 -0.21 5.44 -17.41
C ASN A 126 -0.83 5.99 -18.71
N PHE A 127 -2.11 6.31 -18.68
CA PHE A 127 -2.78 6.93 -19.82
C PHE A 127 -2.18 8.31 -20.13
N LEU A 128 -1.98 9.16 -19.12
CA LEU A 128 -1.34 10.46 -19.29
C LEU A 128 0.03 10.34 -19.97
N SER A 129 0.88 9.46 -19.46
CA SER A 129 2.21 9.21 -20.03
C SER A 129 2.13 8.70 -21.48
N SER A 130 1.15 7.85 -21.80
CA SER A 130 0.97 7.31 -23.16
C SER A 130 0.55 8.36 -24.18
N THR A 131 -0.05 9.46 -23.76
CA THR A 131 -0.43 10.56 -24.65
C THR A 131 0.73 11.44 -25.08
N GLY A 132 1.87 11.38 -24.38
CA GLY A 132 3.01 12.27 -24.58
C GLY A 132 2.75 13.75 -24.23
N VAL A 133 1.60 14.06 -23.63
CA VAL A 133 1.23 15.45 -23.24
C VAL A 133 1.93 15.85 -21.94
N ALA A 134 2.06 14.91 -20.99
CA ALA A 134 2.74 15.13 -19.73
C ALA A 134 3.31 13.81 -19.19
N ASP A 135 4.33 13.91 -18.38
CA ASP A 135 5.03 12.80 -17.73
C ASP A 135 4.75 12.69 -16.23
N ALA A 136 4.08 13.71 -15.67
CA ALA A 136 3.71 13.73 -14.25
C ALA A 136 2.39 14.45 -14.01
N ALA A 137 1.68 14.03 -12.97
CA ALA A 137 0.48 14.66 -12.46
C ALA A 137 0.63 14.96 -10.97
N TYR A 138 0.32 16.20 -10.57
CA TYR A 138 0.36 16.64 -9.18
C TYR A 138 -1.05 17.04 -8.74
N PHE A 139 -1.51 16.45 -7.64
CA PHE A 139 -2.80 16.75 -7.07
C PHE A 139 -2.63 17.74 -5.93
N LEU A 140 -3.33 18.88 -6.03
CA LEU A 140 -3.31 19.90 -5.00
C LEU A 140 -4.68 19.93 -4.30
N SER A 141 -4.68 19.93 -2.98
CA SER A 141 -5.88 20.24 -2.21
C SER A 141 -5.90 21.73 -1.90
N LEU A 142 -6.98 22.40 -2.30
CA LEU A 142 -7.24 23.81 -2.00
C LEU A 142 -8.28 23.97 -0.89
N ILE A 143 -8.65 22.90 -0.22
CA ILE A 143 -9.60 22.93 0.88
C ILE A 143 -8.82 23.31 2.15
N HIS A 144 -9.12 24.49 2.64
CA HIS A 144 -8.68 24.92 3.97
C HIS A 144 -9.77 24.57 4.97
N ILE A 145 -9.40 23.78 5.94
CA ILE A 145 -10.25 23.45 7.09
C ILE A 145 -9.95 24.45 8.21
#